data_f7d45602bfad6a70b4b6b9b86260dcac
#
_entry.id   f7d45602bfad6a70b4b6b9b86260dcac
#
_cell.length_a   1.000
_cell.length_b   1.000
_cell.length_c   1.000
_cell.angle_alpha   90.00
_cell.angle_beta   90.00
_cell.angle_gamma   90.00
#
_symmetry.space_group_name_H-M   'P 1'
#
loop_
_entity.id
_entity.type
_entity.pdbx_description
1 polymer ?
#
loop_
_entity_poly.entity_id
_entity_poly.type
_entity_poly.pdbx_seq_one_letter_code
_entity_poly.pdbx_strand_id
1 'polypeptide(L)'
;RGTTHSQAAFMPPLPPITQALLLVNVAMFCLQLFLGGWLERTLALWPLGSGAFLPWQVISYAFLHGSVGHLFFNMLGLWMFGSELERLWGGRRYLQFFFASVLTAALSQLLVGLFTGGAPTVGASGGLFGLLLAFGMMFPNRTIMPLFPPIPMKAKTFVMVFGGLELLFGVTGTASGVAHFAHLGGMLGGYLMIRFWRGQPPFGRR
;
A
#
# COMPACT_ATOMS: atom_id res chain seq x y z
N ARG A 1 45.99 1.36 26.03
CA ARG A 1 45.24 2.30 25.19
C ARG A 1 44.38 1.43 24.27
N GLY A 2 43.11 1.23 24.63
CA GLY A 2 42.15 0.47 23.83
C GLY A 2 41.54 1.41 22.80
N THR A 3 41.75 1.14 21.52
CA THR A 3 41.08 1.82 20.42
C THR A 3 39.67 1.24 20.30
N THR A 4 38.67 1.99 20.79
CA THR A 4 37.27 1.70 20.52
C THR A 4 37.00 2.02 19.03
N HIS A 5 37.03 0.97 18.18
CA HIS A 5 36.49 1.11 16.83
C HIS A 5 34.97 1.33 16.96
N SER A 6 34.57 2.58 16.74
CA SER A 6 33.17 2.90 16.48
C SER A 6 32.74 2.14 15.23
N GLN A 7 31.99 1.05 15.40
CA GLN A 7 31.28 0.43 14.29
C GLN A 7 30.22 1.42 13.86
N ALA A 8 30.49 2.13 12.76
CA ALA A 8 29.46 2.87 12.04
C ALA A 8 28.32 1.87 11.77
N ALA A 9 27.13 2.15 12.29
CA ALA A 9 25.96 1.33 12.06
C ALA A 9 25.64 1.39 10.56
N PHE A 10 26.17 0.42 9.80
CA PHE A 10 25.84 0.26 8.40
C PHE A 10 24.33 -0.02 8.30
N MET A 11 23.58 0.88 7.70
CA MET A 11 22.17 0.61 7.38
C MET A 11 22.14 -0.65 6.49
N PRO A 12 21.34 -1.67 6.85
CA PRO A 12 21.28 -2.87 6.05
C PRO A 12 20.78 -2.52 4.63
N PRO A 13 21.33 -3.14 3.59
CA PRO A 13 20.95 -2.85 2.21
C PRO A 13 19.45 -3.01 2.00
N LEU A 14 18.91 -2.23 1.06
CA LEU A 14 17.49 -2.29 0.72
C LEU A 14 17.13 -3.67 0.18
N PRO A 15 16.08 -4.34 0.69
CA PRO A 15 15.69 -5.65 0.20
C PRO A 15 15.28 -5.61 -1.28
N PRO A 16 15.57 -6.66 -2.06
CA PRO A 16 15.51 -6.59 -3.53
C PRO A 16 14.11 -6.36 -4.09
N ILE A 17 13.05 -6.94 -3.50
CA ILE A 17 11.68 -6.76 -3.99
C ILE A 17 11.17 -5.35 -3.67
N THR A 18 11.44 -4.85 -2.46
CA THR A 18 11.12 -3.46 -2.10
C THR A 18 11.83 -2.50 -3.05
N GLN A 19 13.12 -2.73 -3.32
CA GLN A 19 13.89 -1.93 -4.28
C GLN A 19 13.26 -1.97 -5.68
N ALA A 20 12.89 -3.16 -6.16
CA ALA A 20 12.24 -3.31 -7.47
C ALA A 20 10.91 -2.56 -7.54
N LEU A 21 10.06 -2.68 -6.49
CA LEU A 21 8.79 -1.95 -6.43
C LEU A 21 9.00 -0.43 -6.45
N LEU A 22 9.98 0.08 -5.70
CA LEU A 22 10.32 1.51 -5.71
C LEU A 22 10.74 1.97 -7.11
N LEU A 23 11.66 1.24 -7.75
CA LEU A 23 12.18 1.60 -9.08
C LEU A 23 11.09 1.54 -10.16
N VAL A 24 10.24 0.50 -10.15
CA VAL A 24 9.15 0.37 -11.12
C VAL A 24 8.14 1.51 -10.97
N ASN A 25 7.75 1.87 -9.74
CA ASN A 25 6.82 2.98 -9.51
C ASN A 25 7.39 4.32 -9.97
N VAL A 26 8.67 4.59 -9.67
CA VAL A 26 9.34 5.82 -10.13
C VAL A 26 9.44 5.83 -11.65
N ALA A 27 9.84 4.71 -12.28
CA ALA A 27 9.93 4.60 -13.74
C ALA A 27 8.57 4.81 -14.42
N MET A 28 7.50 4.20 -13.86
CA MET A 28 6.14 4.38 -14.39
C MET A 28 5.65 5.83 -14.24
N PHE A 29 5.99 6.50 -13.15
CA PHE A 29 5.66 7.91 -12.98
C PHE A 29 6.42 8.79 -13.99
N CYS A 30 7.68 8.51 -14.23
CA CYS A 30 8.42 9.19 -15.31
C CYS A 30 7.77 8.97 -16.67
N LEU A 31 7.33 7.74 -16.98
CA LEU A 31 6.60 7.45 -18.22
C LEU A 31 5.26 8.21 -18.30
N GLN A 32 4.54 8.37 -17.18
CA GLN A 32 3.30 9.16 -17.12
C GLN A 32 3.55 10.63 -17.53
N LEU A 33 4.72 11.21 -17.22
CA LEU A 33 5.04 12.58 -17.60
C LEU A 33 5.17 12.75 -19.12
N PHE A 34 5.53 11.68 -19.85
CA PHE A 34 5.69 11.71 -21.31
C PHE A 34 4.45 11.19 -22.06
N LEU A 35 3.81 10.14 -21.56
CA LEU A 35 2.71 9.45 -22.24
C LEU A 35 1.33 9.85 -21.70
N GLY A 36 1.27 10.55 -20.56
CA GLY A 36 0.09 11.21 -20.01
C GLY A 36 -1.18 10.35 -20.02
N GLY A 37 -2.24 10.91 -20.53
CA GLY A 37 -3.57 10.33 -20.52
C GLY A 37 -3.71 8.96 -21.21
N TRP A 38 -2.78 8.58 -22.12
CA TRP A 38 -2.79 7.24 -22.70
C TRP A 38 -2.48 6.16 -21.64
N LEU A 39 -1.46 6.36 -20.80
CA LEU A 39 -1.13 5.43 -19.71
C LEU A 39 -2.26 5.36 -18.69
N GLU A 40 -2.82 6.50 -18.30
CA GLU A 40 -3.94 6.53 -17.35
C GLU A 40 -5.16 5.80 -17.90
N ARG A 41 -5.52 6.06 -19.16
CA ARG A 41 -6.66 5.37 -19.79
C ARG A 41 -6.47 3.86 -19.84
N THR A 42 -5.25 3.39 -20.07
CA THR A 42 -4.94 1.96 -20.24
C THR A 42 -4.71 1.23 -18.92
N LEU A 43 -4.09 1.87 -17.93
CA LEU A 43 -3.55 1.20 -16.74
C LEU A 43 -4.22 1.62 -15.42
N ALA A 44 -4.87 2.80 -15.34
CA ALA A 44 -5.62 3.20 -14.15
C ALA A 44 -6.85 2.32 -13.95
N LEU A 45 -7.28 2.15 -12.71
CA LEU A 45 -8.48 1.37 -12.37
C LEU A 45 -9.73 2.20 -12.65
N TRP A 46 -10.35 1.97 -13.77
CA TRP A 46 -11.60 2.63 -14.15
C TRP A 46 -12.81 1.93 -13.54
N PRO A 47 -13.87 2.67 -13.15
CA PRO A 47 -15.13 2.07 -12.71
C PRO A 47 -15.73 1.13 -13.75
N LEU A 48 -16.38 0.05 -13.32
CA LEU A 48 -16.97 -0.96 -14.23
C LEU A 48 -17.97 -0.37 -15.23
N GLY A 49 -18.74 0.64 -14.82
CA GLY A 49 -19.72 1.32 -15.68
C GLY A 49 -19.15 2.40 -16.61
N SER A 50 -17.85 2.67 -16.58
CA SER A 50 -17.24 3.77 -17.34
C SER A 50 -17.05 3.48 -18.83
N GLY A 51 -17.14 2.20 -19.25
CA GLY A 51 -16.75 1.76 -20.61
C GLY A 51 -15.23 1.75 -20.87
N ALA A 52 -14.42 2.12 -19.88
CA ALA A 52 -12.95 2.16 -19.97
C ALA A 52 -12.25 1.10 -19.09
N PHE A 53 -13.01 0.31 -18.34
CA PHE A 53 -12.47 -0.77 -17.51
C PHE A 53 -11.86 -1.89 -18.35
N LEU A 54 -10.64 -2.29 -17.98
CA LEU A 54 -9.91 -3.42 -18.56
C LEU A 54 -9.43 -4.35 -17.43
N PRO A 55 -9.49 -5.68 -17.60
CA PRO A 55 -9.23 -6.63 -16.50
C PRO A 55 -7.87 -6.49 -15.80
N TRP A 56 -6.81 -6.13 -16.52
CA TRP A 56 -5.48 -5.95 -15.94
C TRP A 56 -5.35 -4.71 -15.03
N GLN A 57 -6.31 -3.77 -15.13
CA GLN A 57 -6.32 -2.56 -14.31
C GLN A 57 -6.42 -2.86 -12.81
N VAL A 58 -6.95 -4.04 -12.41
CA VAL A 58 -6.98 -4.46 -11.00
C VAL A 58 -5.59 -4.65 -10.37
N ILE A 59 -4.55 -4.66 -11.19
CA ILE A 59 -3.15 -4.74 -10.75
C ILE A 59 -2.35 -3.51 -11.23
N SER A 60 -2.49 -3.11 -12.50
CA SER A 60 -1.65 -2.09 -13.11
C SER A 60 -1.82 -0.71 -12.48
N TYR A 61 -3.00 -0.39 -11.95
CA TYR A 61 -3.29 0.89 -11.31
C TYR A 61 -2.33 1.21 -10.15
N ALA A 62 -1.82 0.15 -9.48
CA ALA A 62 -0.92 0.29 -8.35
C ALA A 62 0.45 0.87 -8.69
N PHE A 63 0.78 0.99 -9.97
CA PHE A 63 2.05 1.54 -10.45
C PHE A 63 1.94 2.96 -10.99
N LEU A 64 0.74 3.51 -11.08
CA LEU A 64 0.51 4.89 -11.49
C LEU A 64 0.36 5.82 -10.29
N HIS A 65 0.68 7.11 -10.44
CA HIS A 65 0.54 8.10 -9.39
C HIS A 65 0.01 9.43 -9.92
N GLY A 66 -0.92 10.03 -9.18
CA GLY A 66 -1.58 11.26 -9.61
C GLY A 66 -0.76 12.54 -9.38
N SER A 67 0.32 12.49 -8.57
CA SER A 67 1.20 13.63 -8.31
C SER A 67 2.54 13.19 -7.74
N VAL A 68 3.53 14.09 -7.77
CA VAL A 68 4.85 13.89 -7.12
C VAL A 68 4.70 13.61 -5.62
N GLY A 69 3.83 14.34 -4.93
CA GLY A 69 3.57 14.12 -3.50
C GLY A 69 2.95 12.75 -3.24
N HIS A 70 2.00 12.32 -4.08
CA HIS A 70 1.40 10.99 -4.00
C HIS A 70 2.46 9.89 -4.17
N LEU A 71 3.32 10.00 -5.19
CA LEU A 71 4.44 9.08 -5.38
C LEU A 71 5.38 9.08 -4.16
N PHE A 72 5.78 10.26 -3.69
CA PHE A 72 6.71 10.39 -2.57
C PHE A 72 6.22 9.65 -1.31
N PHE A 73 4.98 9.89 -0.89
CA PHE A 73 4.44 9.24 0.31
C PHE A 73 4.26 7.73 0.13
N ASN A 74 3.88 7.27 -1.06
CA ASN A 74 3.83 5.84 -1.34
C ASN A 74 5.22 5.19 -1.28
N MET A 75 6.23 5.80 -1.89
CA MET A 75 7.60 5.28 -1.88
C MET A 75 8.20 5.30 -0.46
N LEU A 76 7.95 6.35 0.30
CA LEU A 76 8.36 6.44 1.70
C LEU A 76 7.75 5.29 2.53
N GLY A 77 6.46 5.04 2.38
CA GLY A 77 5.78 3.94 3.10
C GLY A 77 6.27 2.55 2.65
N LEU A 78 6.46 2.33 1.34
CA LEU A 78 7.05 1.09 0.83
C LEU A 78 8.46 0.87 1.38
N TRP A 79 9.28 1.91 1.42
CA TRP A 79 10.61 1.84 2.01
C TRP A 79 10.57 1.51 3.50
N MET A 80 9.75 2.20 4.28
CA MET A 80 9.69 2.04 5.73
C MET A 80 9.09 0.70 6.15
N PHE A 81 7.89 0.39 5.66
CA PHE A 81 7.14 -0.80 6.09
C PHE A 81 7.46 -2.03 5.24
N GLY A 82 7.59 -1.85 3.93
CA GLY A 82 7.88 -2.92 3.00
C GLY A 82 9.23 -3.57 3.27
N SER A 83 10.28 -2.79 3.49
CA SER A 83 11.62 -3.33 3.76
C SER A 83 11.67 -4.23 5.00
N GLU A 84 11.00 -3.84 6.07
CA GLU A 84 10.97 -4.63 7.31
C GLU A 84 10.19 -5.93 7.11
N LEU A 85 9.05 -5.87 6.41
CA LEU A 85 8.22 -7.04 6.15
C LEU A 85 8.87 -8.00 5.14
N GLU A 86 9.58 -7.48 4.14
CA GLU A 86 10.35 -8.32 3.23
C GLU A 86 11.48 -9.06 3.94
N ARG A 87 12.21 -8.39 4.86
CA ARG A 87 13.23 -9.04 5.70
C ARG A 87 12.63 -10.11 6.59
N LEU A 88 11.42 -9.90 7.10
CA LEU A 88 10.73 -10.85 7.97
C LEU A 88 10.21 -12.08 7.23
N TRP A 89 9.62 -11.91 6.04
CA TRP A 89 8.88 -12.97 5.33
C TRP A 89 9.63 -13.57 4.15
N GLY A 90 10.66 -12.89 3.67
CA GLY A 90 11.32 -13.15 2.40
C GLY A 90 10.54 -12.61 1.21
N GLY A 91 11.23 -12.39 0.09
CA GLY A 91 10.68 -11.68 -1.07
C GLY A 91 9.42 -12.31 -1.66
N ARG A 92 9.34 -13.66 -1.74
CA ARG A 92 8.17 -14.34 -2.32
C ARG A 92 6.88 -14.08 -1.54
N ARG A 93 6.90 -14.25 -0.21
CA ARG A 93 5.73 -14.01 0.64
C ARG A 93 5.35 -12.55 0.68
N TYR A 94 6.35 -11.67 0.73
CA TYR A 94 6.15 -10.23 0.70
C TYR A 94 5.43 -9.81 -0.61
N LEU A 95 5.87 -10.30 -1.76
CA LEU A 95 5.26 -10.00 -3.05
C LEU A 95 3.83 -10.54 -3.15
N GLN A 96 3.59 -11.77 -2.70
CA GLN A 96 2.23 -12.35 -2.64
C GLN A 96 1.30 -11.51 -1.78
N PHE A 97 1.79 -11.07 -0.62
CA PHE A 97 1.03 -10.21 0.29
C PHE A 97 0.69 -8.86 -0.33
N PHE A 98 1.69 -8.21 -0.93
CA PHE A 98 1.50 -6.92 -1.58
C PHE A 98 0.43 -6.99 -2.67
N PHE A 99 0.53 -7.96 -3.58
CA PHE A 99 -0.45 -8.10 -4.66
C PHE A 99 -1.82 -8.58 -4.19
N ALA A 100 -1.92 -9.39 -3.16
CA ALA A 100 -3.21 -9.72 -2.54
C ALA A 100 -3.89 -8.45 -2.00
N SER A 101 -3.12 -7.57 -1.34
CA SER A 101 -3.63 -6.29 -0.85
C SER A 101 -4.03 -5.34 -1.99
N VAL A 102 -3.22 -5.26 -3.06
CA VAL A 102 -3.54 -4.48 -4.27
C VAL A 102 -4.84 -4.97 -4.92
N LEU A 103 -4.99 -6.28 -5.08
CA LEU A 103 -6.18 -6.87 -5.70
C LEU A 103 -7.45 -6.61 -4.88
N THR A 104 -7.40 -6.84 -3.57
CA THR A 104 -8.55 -6.58 -2.69
C THR A 104 -8.90 -5.10 -2.59
N ALA A 105 -7.90 -4.21 -2.66
CA ALA A 105 -8.11 -2.77 -2.77
C ALA A 105 -8.87 -2.42 -4.06
N ALA A 106 -8.44 -2.98 -5.20
CA ALA A 106 -9.13 -2.77 -6.48
C ALA A 106 -10.58 -3.28 -6.43
N LEU A 107 -10.80 -4.49 -5.91
CA LEU A 107 -12.15 -5.07 -5.79
C LEU A 107 -13.06 -4.24 -4.89
N SER A 108 -12.55 -3.75 -3.76
CA SER A 108 -13.30 -2.86 -2.87
C SER A 108 -13.67 -1.55 -3.56
N GLN A 109 -12.74 -0.94 -4.28
CA GLN A 109 -12.97 0.30 -5.01
C GLN A 109 -13.99 0.11 -6.14
N LEU A 110 -13.88 -0.98 -6.90
CA LEU A 110 -14.85 -1.30 -7.96
C LEU A 110 -16.25 -1.53 -7.40
N LEU A 111 -16.35 -2.25 -6.27
CA LEU A 111 -17.63 -2.51 -5.60
C LEU A 111 -18.30 -1.20 -5.14
N VAL A 112 -17.56 -0.33 -4.46
CA VAL A 112 -18.08 0.97 -4.02
C VAL A 112 -18.43 1.84 -5.22
N GLY A 113 -17.60 1.83 -6.26
CA GLY A 113 -17.81 2.56 -7.52
C GLY A 113 -19.11 2.19 -8.25
N LEU A 114 -19.68 1.01 -8.02
CA LEU A 114 -21.00 0.63 -8.58
C LEU A 114 -22.14 1.51 -8.01
N PHE A 115 -21.99 2.03 -6.81
CA PHE A 115 -23.01 2.83 -6.12
C PHE A 115 -22.72 4.33 -6.15
N THR A 116 -21.46 4.70 -6.19
CA THR A 116 -21.03 6.10 -6.10
C THR A 116 -20.59 6.71 -7.42
N GLY A 117 -20.34 5.88 -8.44
CA GLY A 117 -19.59 6.28 -9.61
C GLY A 117 -18.13 6.61 -9.23
N GLY A 118 -17.49 7.50 -9.95
CA GLY A 118 -16.20 8.05 -9.54
C GLY A 118 -15.18 8.18 -10.67
N ALA A 119 -14.07 8.78 -10.33
CA ALA A 119 -12.88 8.91 -11.17
C ALA A 119 -12.04 7.62 -11.15
N PRO A 120 -11.17 7.42 -12.15
CA PRO A 120 -10.22 6.32 -12.14
C PRO A 120 -9.29 6.42 -10.93
N THR A 121 -8.93 5.27 -10.38
CA THR A 121 -8.05 5.16 -9.21
C THR A 121 -6.63 4.78 -9.64
N VAL A 122 -5.65 5.39 -9.00
CA VAL A 122 -4.21 5.13 -9.20
C VAL A 122 -3.48 5.10 -7.85
N GLY A 123 -2.40 4.35 -7.75
CA GLY A 123 -1.47 4.38 -6.63
C GLY A 123 -1.20 3.02 -5.99
N ALA A 124 0.03 2.87 -5.46
CA ALA A 124 0.46 1.70 -4.70
C ALA A 124 -0.18 1.64 -3.29
N SER A 125 -0.96 2.66 -2.92
CA SER A 125 -1.45 2.86 -1.56
C SER A 125 -2.35 1.72 -1.06
N GLY A 126 -3.14 1.07 -1.93
CA GLY A 126 -3.91 -0.11 -1.55
C GLY A 126 -3.01 -1.24 -1.00
N GLY A 127 -1.93 -1.55 -1.70
CA GLY A 127 -0.90 -2.49 -1.23
C GLY A 127 -0.20 -1.98 0.03
N LEU A 128 0.13 -0.70 0.08
CA LEU A 128 0.80 -0.06 1.21
C LEU A 128 -0.04 -0.10 2.49
N PHE A 129 -1.34 0.15 2.42
CA PHE A 129 -2.23 0.04 3.58
C PHE A 129 -2.33 -1.40 4.12
N GLY A 130 -2.26 -2.41 3.23
CA GLY A 130 -2.08 -3.79 3.64
C GLY A 130 -0.77 -4.01 4.40
N LEU A 131 0.36 -3.49 3.87
CA LEU A 131 1.66 -3.56 4.54
C LEU A 131 1.67 -2.81 5.88
N LEU A 132 1.00 -1.67 5.96
CA LEU A 132 0.85 -0.90 7.19
C LEU A 132 0.12 -1.71 8.27
N LEU A 133 -1.00 -2.36 7.90
CA LEU A 133 -1.71 -3.25 8.80
C LEU A 133 -0.81 -4.40 9.27
N ALA A 134 -0.13 -5.07 8.33
CA ALA A 134 0.78 -6.16 8.65
C ALA A 134 1.90 -5.72 9.60
N PHE A 135 2.48 -4.55 9.36
CA PHE A 135 3.50 -3.98 10.25
C PHE A 135 2.97 -3.77 11.67
N GLY A 136 1.77 -3.21 11.82
CA GLY A 136 1.11 -3.04 13.11
C GLY A 136 0.81 -4.36 13.83
N MET A 137 0.51 -5.43 13.06
CA MET A 137 0.25 -6.77 13.61
C MET A 137 1.55 -7.51 13.99
N MET A 138 2.63 -7.31 13.23
CA MET A 138 3.92 -7.99 13.49
C MET A 138 4.75 -7.25 14.54
N PHE A 139 4.69 -5.93 14.58
CA PHE A 139 5.50 -5.07 15.45
C PHE A 139 4.64 -4.08 16.27
N PRO A 140 3.61 -4.55 17.01
CA PRO A 140 2.56 -3.69 17.58
C PRO A 140 3.07 -2.61 18.54
N ASN A 141 4.16 -2.88 19.23
CA ASN A 141 4.74 -1.97 20.24
C ASN A 141 5.91 -1.13 19.72
N ARG A 142 6.30 -1.31 18.45
CA ARG A 142 7.37 -0.52 17.84
C ARG A 142 6.91 0.93 17.70
N THR A 143 7.76 1.87 18.09
CA THR A 143 7.46 3.29 17.93
C THR A 143 7.68 3.71 16.48
N ILE A 144 6.66 4.35 15.91
CA ILE A 144 6.68 5.00 14.60
C ILE A 144 6.58 6.50 14.87
N MET A 145 7.35 7.28 14.14
CA MET A 145 7.20 8.74 14.08
C MET A 145 6.77 9.09 12.65
N PRO A 146 5.48 9.44 12.44
CA PRO A 146 5.02 9.93 11.15
C PRO A 146 5.78 11.20 10.74
N LEU A 147 5.88 11.42 9.44
CA LEU A 147 6.50 12.66 8.95
C LEU A 147 5.66 13.88 9.32
N PHE A 148 4.33 13.74 9.32
CA PHE A 148 3.39 14.80 9.70
C PHE A 148 2.08 14.24 10.24
N PRO A 149 1.61 14.68 11.42
CA PRO A 149 2.38 15.38 12.46
C PRO A 149 3.45 14.46 13.06
N PRO A 150 4.62 14.98 13.46
CA PRO A 150 5.72 14.17 13.99
C PRO A 150 5.47 13.77 15.46
N ILE A 151 4.40 13.03 15.70
CA ILE A 151 4.00 12.56 17.02
C ILE A 151 4.38 11.08 17.13
N PRO A 152 5.37 10.71 17.97
CA PRO A 152 5.73 9.33 18.18
C PRO A 152 4.56 8.51 18.72
N MET A 153 4.23 7.41 18.09
CA MET A 153 3.17 6.50 18.57
C MET A 153 3.51 5.04 18.29
N LYS A 154 2.86 4.12 19.00
CA LYS A 154 3.03 2.68 18.75
C LYS A 154 2.42 2.31 17.40
N ALA A 155 3.04 1.36 16.70
CA ALA A 155 2.58 0.90 15.39
C ALA A 155 1.10 0.47 15.39
N LYS A 156 0.63 -0.24 16.41
CA LYS A 156 -0.79 -0.59 16.55
C LYS A 156 -1.70 0.64 16.61
N THR A 157 -1.30 1.68 17.33
CA THR A 157 -2.06 2.93 17.44
C THR A 157 -2.08 3.66 16.10
N PHE A 158 -0.92 3.73 15.45
CA PHE A 158 -0.80 4.34 14.11
C PHE A 158 -1.77 3.69 13.11
N VAL A 159 -1.78 2.35 13.04
CA VAL A 159 -2.67 1.61 12.14
C VAL A 159 -4.15 1.84 12.48
N MET A 160 -4.51 1.84 13.77
CA MET A 160 -5.91 2.10 14.19
C MET A 160 -6.35 3.52 13.85
N VAL A 161 -5.51 4.51 14.07
CA VAL A 161 -5.81 5.91 13.75
C VAL A 161 -5.97 6.10 12.24
N PHE A 162 -5.00 5.63 11.44
CA PHE A 162 -5.08 5.80 9.99
C PHE A 162 -6.23 5.00 9.37
N GLY A 163 -6.44 3.76 9.78
CA GLY A 163 -7.59 2.96 9.32
C GLY A 163 -8.93 3.57 9.72
N GLY A 164 -9.02 4.13 10.93
CA GLY A 164 -10.22 4.86 11.40
C GLY A 164 -10.47 6.14 10.62
N LEU A 165 -9.44 6.90 10.28
CA LEU A 165 -9.55 8.10 9.43
C LEU A 165 -9.99 7.75 8.01
N GLU A 166 -9.44 6.67 7.43
CA GLU A 166 -9.85 6.20 6.10
C GLU A 166 -11.34 5.82 6.08
N LEU A 167 -11.83 5.14 7.12
CA LEU A 167 -13.24 4.81 7.25
C LEU A 167 -14.10 6.08 7.39
N LEU A 168 -13.71 6.99 8.29
CA LEU A 168 -14.41 8.24 8.52
C LEU A 168 -14.53 9.07 7.25
N PHE A 169 -13.40 9.29 6.56
CA PHE A 169 -13.37 10.11 5.35
C PHE A 169 -14.09 9.44 4.19
N GLY A 170 -14.02 8.12 4.07
CA GLY A 170 -14.77 7.36 3.07
C GLY A 170 -16.28 7.47 3.23
N VAL A 171 -16.77 7.39 4.49
CA VAL A 171 -18.22 7.49 4.80
C VAL A 171 -18.71 8.93 4.69
N THR A 172 -17.93 9.91 5.12
CA THR A 172 -18.34 11.33 5.07
C THR A 172 -18.12 11.98 3.71
N GLY A 173 -17.40 11.32 2.78
CA GLY A 173 -17.01 11.90 1.50
C GLY A 173 -15.97 13.03 1.61
N THR A 174 -15.32 13.15 2.77
CA THR A 174 -14.27 14.14 3.01
C THR A 174 -12.99 13.74 2.26
N ALA A 175 -12.17 14.73 1.89
CA ALA A 175 -10.94 14.52 1.10
C ALA A 175 -11.26 13.82 -0.24
N SER A 176 -12.17 14.42 -1.01
CA SER A 176 -12.51 13.98 -2.36
C SER A 176 -11.26 13.82 -3.23
N GLY A 177 -11.20 12.73 -4.01
CA GLY A 177 -10.03 12.37 -4.82
C GLY A 177 -9.09 11.33 -4.16
N VAL A 178 -9.32 10.95 -2.89
CA VAL A 178 -8.66 9.83 -2.24
C VAL A 178 -9.56 8.59 -2.25
N ALA A 179 -9.01 7.46 -2.66
CA ALA A 179 -9.74 6.19 -2.74
C ALA A 179 -9.74 5.47 -1.37
N HIS A 180 -10.43 6.05 -0.38
CA HIS A 180 -10.47 5.55 1.01
C HIS A 180 -10.87 4.08 1.10
N PHE A 181 -11.87 3.66 0.32
CA PHE A 181 -12.31 2.25 0.31
C PHE A 181 -11.31 1.30 -0.34
N ALA A 182 -10.46 1.78 -1.26
CA ALA A 182 -9.33 0.99 -1.74
C ALA A 182 -8.30 0.75 -0.62
N HIS A 183 -8.01 1.77 0.20
CA HIS A 183 -7.10 1.63 1.35
C HIS A 183 -7.64 0.60 2.37
N LEU A 184 -8.90 0.70 2.74
CA LEU A 184 -9.55 -0.26 3.63
C LEU A 184 -9.61 -1.67 3.02
N GLY A 185 -9.87 -1.77 1.71
CA GLY A 185 -9.81 -3.03 0.97
C GLY A 185 -8.43 -3.67 0.99
N GLY A 186 -7.38 -2.87 0.86
CA GLY A 186 -6.00 -3.32 0.97
C GLY A 186 -5.65 -3.84 2.37
N MET A 187 -6.11 -3.16 3.42
CA MET A 187 -5.98 -3.63 4.80
C MET A 187 -6.73 -4.95 5.01
N LEU A 188 -7.95 -5.07 4.50
CA LEU A 188 -8.74 -6.31 4.58
C LEU A 188 -8.03 -7.48 3.89
N GLY A 189 -7.52 -7.27 2.67
CA GLY A 189 -6.76 -8.30 1.95
C GLY A 189 -5.51 -8.73 2.67
N GLY A 190 -4.76 -7.78 3.23
CA GLY A 190 -3.60 -8.06 4.06
C GLY A 190 -3.97 -8.86 5.33
N TYR A 191 -5.05 -8.50 6.01
CA TYR A 191 -5.56 -9.24 7.15
C TYR A 191 -5.91 -10.68 6.80
N LEU A 192 -6.68 -10.87 5.72
CA LEU A 192 -7.08 -12.19 5.25
C LEU A 192 -5.89 -13.05 4.86
N MET A 193 -4.87 -12.48 4.22
CA MET A 193 -3.65 -13.19 3.86
C MET A 193 -2.87 -13.67 5.11
N ILE A 194 -2.76 -12.85 6.14
CA ILE A 194 -2.15 -13.25 7.42
C ILE A 194 -2.94 -14.39 8.07
N ARG A 195 -4.28 -14.29 8.08
CA ARG A 195 -5.16 -15.35 8.61
C ARG A 195 -4.98 -16.65 7.84
N PHE A 196 -4.90 -16.57 6.51
CA PHE A 196 -4.63 -17.73 5.65
C PHE A 196 -3.30 -18.39 6.00
N TRP A 197 -2.21 -17.64 6.11
CA TRP A 197 -0.90 -18.19 6.46
C TRP A 197 -0.85 -18.83 7.84
N ARG A 198 -1.67 -18.33 8.78
CA ARG A 198 -1.77 -18.86 10.15
C ARG A 198 -2.76 -20.02 10.28
N GLY A 199 -3.42 -20.43 9.21
CA GLY A 199 -4.47 -21.46 9.26
C GLY A 199 -5.65 -21.08 10.17
N GLN A 200 -5.97 -19.79 10.27
CA GLN A 200 -7.04 -19.24 11.12
C GLN A 200 -8.33 -19.04 10.30
N PRO A 201 -9.51 -19.05 10.93
CA PRO A 201 -10.75 -18.77 10.22
C PRO A 201 -10.68 -17.46 9.41
N PRO A 202 -11.31 -17.39 8.22
CA PRO A 202 -12.19 -18.38 7.58
C PRO A 202 -11.44 -19.54 6.90
N PHE A 203 -10.12 -19.59 6.91
CA PHE A 203 -9.27 -20.53 6.18
C PHE A 203 -8.76 -21.71 7.05
N GLY A 204 -9.18 -21.80 8.31
CA GLY A 204 -8.76 -22.88 9.21
C GLY A 204 -9.15 -24.24 8.68
N ARG A 205 -8.21 -25.21 8.67
CA ARG A 205 -8.54 -26.62 8.48
C ARG A 205 -9.38 -27.07 9.68
N ARG A 206 -10.54 -27.65 9.41
CA ARG A 206 -11.31 -28.41 10.39
C ARG A 206 -10.57 -29.70 10.77
#